data_fed8df59456bbf3fcdade5437d8d0ec8
#
_entry.id   fed8df59456bbf3fcdade5437d8d0ec8
#
_cell.length_a   1.000
_cell.length_b   1.000
_cell.length_c   1.000
_cell.angle_alpha   90.00
_cell.angle_beta   90.00
_cell.angle_gamma   90.00
#
_symmetry.space_group_name_H-M   'P 1'
#
loop_
_entity.id
_entity.type
_entity.pdbx_description
1 polymer ?
#
loop_
_entity_poly.entity_id
_entity_poly.type
_entity_poly.pdbx_seq_one_letter_code
_entity_poly.pdbx_strand_id
1 'polypeptide(L)'
;MKWRKDMKSENVTNTTVTINLTNNKITNNDSKGKFLRVRKDSCGNSESNGWDVTLNMTNQEADGDIVIDSISTLTMNLKEKSLFTGKINSENSAKNIKLVLDKTSKIKLTGDSYVSSLEDEDSSYDNIDFNGYKLYVNGTAIN
;
A
#
# COMPACT_ATOMS: atom_id res chain seq x y z
N MET A 1 -2.12 0.28 12.72
CA MET A 1 -1.10 1.17 13.33
C MET A 1 -1.58 2.61 13.23
N LYS A 2 -1.58 3.32 14.32
CA LYS A 2 -2.01 4.72 14.35
C LYS A 2 -0.96 5.56 15.06
N TRP A 3 -0.52 6.63 14.42
CA TRP A 3 0.46 7.57 14.96
C TRP A 3 -0.19 8.92 15.17
N ARG A 4 0.25 9.64 16.16
CA ARG A 4 -0.31 10.92 16.51
C ARG A 4 0.73 12.03 16.32
N LYS A 5 0.32 13.10 15.67
CA LYS A 5 1.17 14.22 15.32
C LYS A 5 0.90 15.41 16.24
N ASP A 6 1.92 16.23 16.47
CA ASP A 6 1.75 17.47 17.22
C ASP A 6 0.84 18.43 16.46
N MET A 7 -0.20 18.91 17.13
CA MET A 7 -1.22 19.77 16.56
C MET A 7 -0.85 21.23 16.46
N LYS A 8 0.28 21.62 16.99
CA LYS A 8 0.72 23.03 17.01
C LYS A 8 1.56 23.42 15.81
N SER A 9 1.82 22.51 14.90
CA SER A 9 2.64 22.80 13.74
C SER A 9 1.93 23.75 12.78
N GLU A 10 2.55 24.87 12.46
CA GLU A 10 2.07 25.81 11.46
C GLU A 10 2.40 25.33 10.05
N ASN A 11 3.49 24.58 9.91
CA ASN A 11 3.88 23.97 8.64
C ASN A 11 3.30 22.59 8.56
N VAL A 12 2.24 22.46 7.79
CA VAL A 12 1.53 21.20 7.73
C VAL A 12 2.16 20.31 6.67
N THR A 13 3.10 19.49 7.09
CA THR A 13 3.72 18.46 6.25
C THR A 13 3.30 17.09 6.73
N ASN A 14 3.30 16.14 5.82
CA ASN A 14 3.05 14.74 6.19
C ASN A 14 4.19 14.22 7.05
N THR A 15 3.85 13.36 7.99
CA THR A 15 4.83 12.62 8.77
C THR A 15 5.32 11.43 7.97
N THR A 16 6.62 11.24 7.91
CA THR A 16 7.24 10.14 7.17
C THR A 16 7.43 8.93 8.09
N VAL A 17 7.00 7.76 7.62
CA VAL A 17 7.13 6.50 8.35
C VAL A 17 7.69 5.44 7.42
N THR A 18 8.67 4.68 7.90
CA THR A 18 9.21 3.54 7.19
C THR A 18 8.94 2.26 7.97
N ILE A 19 8.33 1.28 7.31
CA ILE A 19 8.02 -0.02 7.89
C ILE A 19 8.82 -1.08 7.12
N ASN A 20 9.64 -1.83 7.86
CA ASN A 20 10.43 -2.90 7.26
C ASN A 20 9.95 -4.25 7.81
N LEU A 21 9.49 -5.12 6.91
CA LEU A 21 9.07 -6.47 7.24
C LEU A 21 9.99 -7.46 6.52
N THR A 22 10.63 -8.33 7.27
CA THR A 22 11.64 -9.24 6.72
C THR A 22 11.47 -10.64 7.28
N ASN A 23 11.46 -11.64 6.40
CA ASN A 23 11.51 -13.07 6.75
C ASN A 23 10.38 -13.54 7.66
N ASN A 24 9.20 -12.94 7.55
CA ASN A 24 8.05 -13.29 8.35
C ASN A 24 6.86 -13.68 7.48
N LYS A 25 5.85 -14.23 8.15
CA LYS A 25 4.56 -14.48 7.52
C LYS A 25 3.49 -13.85 8.39
N ILE A 26 2.71 -12.95 7.81
CA ILE A 26 1.59 -12.31 8.49
C ILE A 26 0.32 -12.83 7.83
N THR A 27 -0.50 -13.53 8.60
CA THR A 27 -1.76 -14.08 8.11
C THR A 27 -2.91 -13.36 8.80
N ASN A 28 -3.85 -12.87 8.01
CA ASN A 28 -5.05 -12.24 8.52
C ASN A 28 -6.22 -13.25 8.40
N ASN A 29 -6.76 -13.66 9.52
CA ASN A 29 -7.83 -14.65 9.57
C ASN A 29 -9.21 -14.08 9.28
N ASP A 30 -9.33 -12.77 9.16
CA ASP A 30 -10.57 -12.10 8.80
C ASP A 30 -10.53 -11.77 7.31
N SER A 31 -11.47 -12.31 6.53
CA SER A 31 -11.55 -12.05 5.10
C SER A 31 -11.74 -10.57 4.75
N LYS A 32 -12.16 -9.75 5.70
CA LYS A 32 -12.28 -8.30 5.56
C LYS A 32 -11.18 -7.57 6.32
N GLY A 33 -10.19 -8.29 6.81
CA GLY A 33 -9.13 -7.72 7.62
C GLY A 33 -8.21 -6.82 6.81
N LYS A 34 -7.70 -5.82 7.48
CA LYS A 34 -6.77 -4.87 6.88
C LYS A 34 -5.35 -5.21 7.29
N PHE A 35 -4.47 -5.30 6.30
CA PHE A 35 -3.03 -5.43 6.53
C PHE A 35 -2.42 -4.10 6.93
N LEU A 36 -2.77 -3.04 6.19
CA LEU A 36 -2.25 -1.70 6.44
C LEU A 36 -3.37 -0.68 6.28
N ARG A 37 -3.53 0.15 7.29
CA ARG A 37 -4.48 1.25 7.25
C ARG A 37 -3.79 2.55 7.62
N VAL A 38 -3.82 3.51 6.73
CA VAL A 38 -3.21 4.82 6.92
C VAL A 38 -4.31 5.87 6.87
N ARG A 39 -4.47 6.59 7.97
CA ARG A 39 -5.51 7.64 8.10
C ARG A 39 -4.91 8.90 8.69
N LYS A 40 -5.47 10.03 8.27
CA LYS A 40 -5.12 11.30 8.88
C LYS A 40 -5.44 11.30 10.37
N ASP A 41 -4.68 12.09 11.12
CA ASP A 41 -4.97 12.31 12.53
C ASP A 41 -6.29 13.06 12.66
N SER A 42 -7.12 12.62 13.59
CA SER A 42 -8.39 13.28 13.89
C SER A 42 -8.21 14.61 14.65
N CYS A 43 -7.01 14.87 15.16
CA CYS A 43 -6.66 16.12 15.81
C CYS A 43 -6.03 17.07 14.79
N GLY A 44 -6.31 18.34 14.86
CA GLY A 44 -5.70 19.34 14.01
C GLY A 44 -6.40 19.55 12.68
N ASN A 45 -5.71 20.19 11.76
CA ASN A 45 -6.28 20.54 10.47
C ASN A 45 -6.45 19.32 9.58
N SER A 46 -7.68 19.06 9.16
CA SER A 46 -8.03 17.88 8.40
C SER A 46 -7.39 17.81 7.00
N GLU A 47 -6.86 18.91 6.49
CA GLU A 47 -6.34 18.96 5.12
C GLU A 47 -4.85 18.63 5.01
N SER A 48 -4.17 18.43 6.14
CA SER A 48 -2.72 18.49 6.06
C SER A 48 -1.95 17.61 7.04
N ASN A 49 -2.61 16.71 7.74
CA ASN A 49 -1.94 15.82 8.71
C ASN A 49 -1.92 14.37 8.24
N GLY A 50 -1.47 14.16 7.00
CA GLY A 50 -1.34 12.83 6.44
C GLY A 50 -0.02 12.15 6.78
N TRP A 51 0.20 10.99 6.17
CA TRP A 51 1.39 10.16 6.36
C TRP A 51 2.00 9.83 5.01
N ASP A 52 3.33 9.93 4.94
CA ASP A 52 4.09 9.41 3.81
C ASP A 52 4.73 8.11 4.28
N VAL A 53 4.18 6.98 3.85
CA VAL A 53 4.56 5.66 4.33
C VAL A 53 5.38 4.94 3.27
N THR A 54 6.51 4.37 3.69
CA THR A 54 7.28 3.42 2.89
C THR A 54 7.20 2.07 3.56
N LEU A 55 6.69 1.08 2.83
CA LEU A 55 6.60 -0.30 3.29
C LEU A 55 7.56 -1.15 2.47
N ASN A 56 8.57 -1.72 3.14
CA ASN A 56 9.54 -2.59 2.51
C ASN A 56 9.29 -4.03 2.96
N MET A 57 9.04 -4.90 2.00
CA MET A 57 8.84 -6.33 2.24
C MET A 57 9.99 -7.10 1.61
N THR A 58 10.72 -7.84 2.42
CA THR A 58 11.87 -8.65 2.00
C THR A 58 11.66 -10.09 2.44
N ASN A 59 11.52 -11.01 1.50
CA ASN A 59 11.19 -12.41 1.80
C ASN A 59 10.02 -12.52 2.78
N GLN A 60 8.96 -11.75 2.52
CA GLN A 60 7.85 -11.54 3.43
C GLN A 60 6.55 -11.97 2.79
N GLU A 61 5.74 -12.75 3.51
CA GLU A 61 4.36 -13.03 3.12
C GLU A 61 3.41 -12.23 3.99
N ALA A 62 2.42 -11.62 3.36
CA ALA A 62 1.39 -10.86 4.06
C ALA A 62 0.07 -10.93 3.30
N ASP A 63 -1.03 -10.92 4.02
CA ASP A 63 -2.34 -10.82 3.42
C ASP A 63 -3.23 -9.80 4.16
N GLY A 64 -4.20 -9.26 3.46
CA GLY A 64 -5.12 -8.27 3.97
C GLY A 64 -5.16 -7.03 3.09
N ASP A 65 -6.13 -6.18 3.36
CA ASP A 65 -6.36 -4.99 2.55
C ASP A 65 -5.44 -3.84 2.93
N ILE A 66 -5.10 -3.02 1.94
CA ILE A 66 -4.36 -1.78 2.15
C ILE A 66 -5.30 -0.61 1.90
N VAL A 67 -5.48 0.23 2.92
CA VAL A 67 -6.36 1.40 2.88
C VAL A 67 -5.55 2.65 3.21
N ILE A 68 -5.53 3.60 2.29
CA ILE A 68 -4.76 4.84 2.41
C ILE A 68 -5.72 6.02 2.21
N ASP A 69 -5.67 7.02 3.07
CA ASP A 69 -6.57 8.17 2.94
C ASP A 69 -6.09 9.19 1.89
N SER A 70 -6.91 10.21 1.66
CA SER A 70 -6.74 11.15 0.56
C SER A 70 -5.59 12.14 0.72
N ILE A 71 -4.97 12.19 1.87
CA ILE A 71 -3.83 13.10 2.12
C ILE A 71 -2.54 12.32 2.40
N SER A 72 -2.60 11.00 2.34
CA SER A 72 -1.47 10.13 2.64
C SER A 72 -0.95 9.43 1.39
N THR A 73 0.32 9.05 1.44
CA THR A 73 0.98 8.32 0.36
C THR A 73 1.54 7.00 0.84
N LEU A 74 1.70 6.06 -0.07
CA LEU A 74 2.35 4.79 0.20
C LEU A 74 3.34 4.47 -0.92
N THR A 75 4.55 4.09 -0.53
CA THR A 75 5.49 3.41 -1.42
C THR A 75 5.64 1.99 -0.90
N MET A 76 5.28 1.00 -1.72
CA MET A 76 5.32 -0.40 -1.33
C MET A 76 6.33 -1.13 -2.20
N ASN A 77 7.38 -1.63 -1.56
CA ASN A 77 8.47 -2.32 -2.23
C ASN A 77 8.45 -3.80 -1.82
N LEU A 78 8.32 -4.70 -2.80
CA LEU A 78 8.36 -6.14 -2.58
C LEU A 78 9.63 -6.70 -3.21
N LYS A 79 10.45 -7.36 -2.41
CA LYS A 79 11.74 -7.91 -2.81
C LYS A 79 11.93 -9.32 -2.28
N GLU A 80 12.82 -10.06 -2.93
CA GLU A 80 13.30 -11.36 -2.48
C GLU A 80 12.16 -12.34 -2.16
N LYS A 81 11.36 -12.63 -3.17
CA LYS A 81 10.26 -13.62 -3.09
C LYS A 81 9.14 -13.22 -2.12
N SER A 82 8.92 -11.93 -1.93
CA SER A 82 7.79 -11.47 -1.14
C SER A 82 6.47 -11.77 -1.84
N LEU A 83 5.45 -12.07 -1.05
CA LEU A 83 4.11 -12.34 -1.55
C LEU A 83 3.09 -11.52 -0.77
N PHE A 84 2.34 -10.72 -1.48
CA PHE A 84 1.21 -9.99 -0.90
C PHE A 84 -0.10 -10.49 -1.52
N THR A 85 -1.08 -10.81 -0.68
CA THR A 85 -2.42 -11.20 -1.10
C THR A 85 -3.43 -10.22 -0.51
N GLY A 86 -4.13 -9.48 -1.34
CA GLY A 86 -5.08 -8.50 -0.88
C GLY A 86 -5.50 -7.53 -1.98
N LYS A 87 -6.28 -6.55 -1.62
CA LYS A 87 -6.61 -5.44 -2.50
C LYS A 87 -5.96 -4.16 -1.99
N ILE A 88 -5.53 -3.33 -2.91
CA ILE A 88 -4.77 -2.12 -2.60
C ILE A 88 -5.62 -0.92 -2.99
N ASN A 89 -5.98 -0.09 -1.98
CA ASN A 89 -6.66 1.18 -2.23
C ASN A 89 -7.92 1.00 -3.10
N SER A 90 -8.73 0.02 -2.76
CA SER A 90 -9.92 -0.32 -3.57
C SER A 90 -10.95 0.80 -3.66
N GLU A 91 -10.92 1.73 -2.74
CA GLU A 91 -11.79 2.91 -2.76
C GLU A 91 -11.20 4.07 -3.59
N ASN A 92 -9.99 3.88 -4.10
CA ASN A 92 -9.26 4.89 -4.88
C ASN A 92 -9.16 6.24 -4.14
N SER A 93 -8.91 6.17 -2.84
CA SER A 93 -8.91 7.35 -1.97
C SER A 93 -7.51 7.94 -1.75
N ALA A 94 -6.45 7.14 -1.90
CA ALA A 94 -5.09 7.55 -1.59
C ALA A 94 -4.62 8.75 -2.43
N LYS A 95 -3.81 9.60 -1.83
CA LYS A 95 -3.19 10.70 -2.55
C LYS A 95 -2.21 10.19 -3.61
N ASN A 96 -1.38 9.21 -3.25
CA ASN A 96 -0.43 8.59 -4.17
C ASN A 96 -0.01 7.23 -3.65
N ILE A 97 0.06 6.24 -4.54
CA ILE A 97 0.62 4.93 -4.23
C ILE A 97 1.59 4.53 -5.32
N LYS A 98 2.82 4.24 -4.92
CA LYS A 98 3.84 3.66 -5.78
C LYS A 98 4.05 2.21 -5.38
N LEU A 99 3.86 1.30 -6.33
CA LEU A 99 4.05 -0.13 -6.13
C LEU A 99 5.27 -0.59 -6.91
N VAL A 100 6.21 -1.23 -6.22
CA VAL A 100 7.46 -1.71 -6.81
C VAL A 100 7.62 -3.19 -6.51
N LEU A 101 7.77 -4.00 -7.55
CA LEU A 101 8.03 -5.43 -7.43
C LEU A 101 9.34 -5.78 -8.14
N ASP A 102 10.16 -6.60 -7.50
CA ASP A 102 11.21 -7.28 -8.25
C ASP A 102 10.62 -8.51 -8.96
N LYS A 103 11.41 -9.13 -9.84
CA LYS A 103 10.93 -10.25 -10.64
C LYS A 103 10.63 -11.51 -9.84
N THR A 104 11.07 -11.59 -8.58
CA THR A 104 10.86 -12.76 -7.71
C THR A 104 9.66 -12.64 -6.80
N SER A 105 9.14 -11.43 -6.64
CA SER A 105 8.01 -11.15 -5.75
C SER A 105 6.69 -11.22 -6.50
N LYS A 106 5.62 -11.51 -5.76
CA LYS A 106 4.28 -11.71 -6.35
C LYS A 106 3.21 -10.96 -5.59
N ILE A 107 2.17 -10.59 -6.32
CA ILE A 107 0.94 -10.06 -5.76
C ILE A 107 -0.23 -10.86 -6.28
N LYS A 108 -1.16 -11.21 -5.38
CA LYS A 108 -2.46 -11.78 -5.74
C LYS A 108 -3.55 -10.83 -5.28
N LEU A 109 -4.38 -10.38 -6.22
CA LEU A 109 -5.46 -9.45 -5.91
C LEU A 109 -6.68 -10.19 -5.35
N THR A 110 -7.35 -9.57 -4.39
CA THR A 110 -8.63 -10.02 -3.86
C THR A 110 -9.76 -9.04 -4.15
N GLY A 111 -9.48 -7.98 -4.87
CA GLY A 111 -10.43 -6.97 -5.32
C GLY A 111 -9.76 -6.00 -6.27
N ASP A 112 -10.57 -5.16 -6.90
CA ASP A 112 -10.05 -4.12 -7.76
C ASP A 112 -9.13 -3.20 -6.96
N SER A 113 -7.99 -2.86 -7.55
CA SER A 113 -6.94 -2.11 -6.87
C SER A 113 -6.51 -0.91 -7.70
N TYR A 114 -6.10 0.15 -7.03
CA TYR A 114 -5.72 1.42 -7.67
C TYR A 114 -4.39 1.89 -7.12
N VAL A 115 -3.44 2.08 -8.03
CA VAL A 115 -2.13 2.66 -7.68
C VAL A 115 -1.83 3.82 -8.63
N SER A 116 -0.94 4.71 -8.23
CA SER A 116 -0.56 5.86 -9.05
C SER A 116 0.55 5.49 -10.04
N SER A 117 1.45 4.60 -9.63
CA SER A 117 2.51 4.10 -10.48
C SER A 117 2.87 2.67 -10.13
N LEU A 118 3.34 1.94 -11.12
CA LEU A 118 3.78 0.55 -10.97
C LEU A 118 5.15 0.39 -11.62
N GLU A 119 6.10 -0.12 -10.85
CA GLU A 119 7.40 -0.54 -11.36
C GLU A 119 7.54 -2.04 -11.08
N ASP A 120 7.50 -2.85 -12.12
CA ASP A 120 7.63 -4.28 -12.04
C ASP A 120 8.79 -4.72 -12.92
N GLU A 121 9.78 -5.40 -12.33
CA GLU A 121 10.90 -5.92 -13.09
C GLU A 121 10.46 -6.95 -14.13
N ASP A 122 9.33 -7.61 -13.91
CA ASP A 122 8.70 -8.48 -14.91
C ASP A 122 7.77 -7.63 -15.78
N SER A 123 8.22 -7.27 -16.96
CA SER A 123 7.47 -6.42 -17.89
C SER A 123 6.20 -7.08 -18.43
N SER A 124 6.07 -8.40 -18.32
CA SER A 124 4.87 -9.12 -18.72
C SER A 124 3.82 -9.21 -17.61
N TYR A 125 4.16 -8.79 -16.40
CA TYR A 125 3.31 -8.86 -15.20
C TYR A 125 2.87 -10.28 -14.84
N ASP A 126 3.67 -11.28 -15.17
CA ASP A 126 3.38 -12.68 -14.81
C ASP A 126 3.43 -12.91 -13.30
N ASN A 127 4.10 -12.03 -12.58
CA ASN A 127 4.17 -12.06 -11.12
C ASN A 127 2.98 -11.34 -10.44
N ILE A 128 2.00 -10.89 -11.20
CA ILE A 128 0.75 -10.34 -10.67
C ILE A 128 -0.38 -11.28 -11.03
N ASP A 129 -0.97 -11.92 -10.01
CA ASP A 129 -2.19 -12.71 -10.17
C ASP A 129 -3.38 -11.78 -9.99
N PHE A 130 -3.99 -11.38 -11.09
CA PHE A 130 -5.13 -10.47 -11.07
C PHE A 130 -6.39 -11.12 -10.50
N ASN A 131 -6.46 -12.45 -10.53
CA ASN A 131 -7.54 -13.23 -9.90
C ASN A 131 -8.95 -12.75 -10.31
N GLY A 132 -9.08 -12.32 -11.57
CA GLY A 132 -10.36 -11.82 -12.11
C GLY A 132 -10.66 -10.36 -11.79
N TYR A 133 -9.78 -9.68 -11.08
CA TYR A 133 -9.93 -8.27 -10.73
C TYR A 133 -9.10 -7.37 -11.63
N LYS A 134 -9.30 -6.07 -11.49
CA LYS A 134 -8.57 -5.07 -12.27
C LYS A 134 -7.53 -4.36 -11.41
N LEU A 135 -6.37 -4.10 -11.98
CA LEU A 135 -5.39 -3.19 -11.39
C LEU A 135 -5.33 -1.93 -12.25
N TYR A 136 -5.66 -0.81 -11.64
CA TYR A 136 -5.59 0.50 -12.28
C TYR A 136 -4.29 1.18 -11.91
N VAL A 137 -3.58 1.64 -12.92
CA VAL A 137 -2.35 2.42 -12.74
C VAL A 137 -2.59 3.79 -13.35
N ASN A 138 -2.54 4.81 -12.51
CA ASN A 138 -2.83 6.19 -12.92
C ASN A 138 -4.17 6.29 -13.67
N GLY A 139 -5.19 5.61 -13.17
CA GLY A 139 -6.55 5.65 -13.71
C GLY A 139 -6.81 4.73 -14.88
N THR A 140 -5.83 3.96 -15.34
CA THR A 140 -5.97 3.05 -16.49
C THR A 140 -5.73 1.61 -16.06
N ALA A 141 -6.68 0.73 -16.35
CA ALA A 141 -6.53 -0.70 -16.08
C ALA A 141 -5.44 -1.30 -16.98
N ILE A 142 -4.53 -2.07 -16.36
CA ILE A 142 -3.44 -2.71 -17.10
C ILE A 142 -3.76 -4.15 -17.54
N ASN A 143 -4.93 -4.64 -17.15
CA ASN A 143 -5.34 -6.00 -17.51
C ASN A 143 -6.79 -6.06 -17.99
#